data_37945ac9e624e929d1e2092c8dcaf587
#
_entry.id   37945ac9e624e929d1e2092c8dcaf587
#
_cell.length_a   1.000
_cell.length_b   1.000
_cell.length_c   1.000
_cell.angle_alpha   90.00
_cell.angle_beta   90.00
_cell.angle_gamma   90.00
#
_symmetry.space_group_name_H-M   'P 1'
#
loop_
_entity.id
_entity.type
_entity.pdbx_description
1 polymer ?
#
loop_
_entity_poly.entity_id
_entity_poly.type
_entity_poly.pdbx_seq_one_letter_code
_entity_poly.pdbx_strand_id
1 'polypeptide(L)'
;VSHQVLRASRGKLIVLTISSLLFVAAGFYTGIEKPSSYLGAIFFGLCFLIGFVQLLPQASYLKITDEGFTFCSLFRKTTVPWEKIQKFSHIRVGLNQMTAWNFAQGAYPESKLRSVSKSISGYDAAFPDTYGMKAEALAEFMNAYLARSRERSICE
;
A
#
# COMPACT_ATOMS: atom_id res chain seq x y z
N VAL A 1 8.71 24.37 -2.08
CA VAL A 1 7.98 23.25 -2.70
C VAL A 1 8.83 21.99 -2.56
N SER A 2 8.71 21.27 -1.43
CA SER A 2 9.44 20.01 -1.24
C SER A 2 8.55 18.84 -1.64
N HIS A 3 8.62 18.44 -2.91
CA HIS A 3 8.03 17.20 -3.37
C HIS A 3 8.86 16.03 -2.85
N GLN A 4 8.34 15.27 -1.91
CA GLN A 4 8.98 14.04 -1.45
C GLN A 4 8.30 12.83 -2.12
N VAL A 5 9.14 11.93 -2.65
CA VAL A 5 8.67 10.67 -3.25
C VAL A 5 9.27 9.52 -2.45
N LEU A 6 8.42 8.81 -1.73
CA LEU A 6 8.76 7.58 -1.03
C LEU A 6 8.45 6.38 -1.92
N ARG A 7 9.38 5.43 -1.99
CA ARG A 7 9.22 4.21 -2.79
C ARG A 7 8.95 3.00 -1.91
N ALA A 8 8.18 2.06 -2.42
CA ALA A 8 7.88 0.80 -1.75
C ALA A 8 9.15 0.02 -1.37
N SER A 9 9.10 -0.67 -0.23
CA SER A 9 10.18 -1.55 0.20
C SER A 9 10.29 -2.75 -0.73
N ARG A 10 11.35 -2.79 -1.54
CA ARG A 10 11.56 -3.87 -2.53
C ARG A 10 12.02 -5.19 -1.90
N GLY A 11 12.63 -5.16 -0.72
CA GLY A 11 13.21 -6.36 -0.10
C GLY A 11 12.20 -7.48 0.11
N LYS A 12 11.05 -7.18 0.70
CA LYS A 12 9.97 -8.16 0.92
C LYS A 12 9.42 -8.72 -0.40
N LEU A 13 9.27 -7.85 -1.41
CA LEU A 13 8.77 -8.24 -2.73
C LEU A 13 9.77 -9.15 -3.46
N ILE A 14 11.06 -8.85 -3.39
CA ILE A 14 12.13 -9.68 -3.98
C ILE A 14 12.11 -11.08 -3.37
N VAL A 15 12.06 -11.18 -2.04
CA VAL A 15 12.02 -12.48 -1.35
C VAL A 15 10.78 -13.27 -1.77
N LEU A 16 9.61 -12.64 -1.81
CA LEU A 16 8.37 -13.30 -2.22
C LEU A 16 8.45 -13.78 -3.68
N THR A 17 8.95 -12.96 -4.58
CA THR A 17 9.09 -13.28 -6.00
C THR A 17 10.09 -14.42 -6.24
N ILE A 18 11.23 -14.42 -5.55
CA ILE A 18 12.22 -15.50 -5.64
C ILE A 18 11.65 -16.80 -5.07
N SER A 19 10.97 -16.75 -3.92
CA SER A 19 10.32 -17.92 -3.34
C SER A 19 9.28 -18.52 -4.27
N SER A 20 8.45 -17.68 -4.92
CA SER A 20 7.47 -18.15 -5.89
C SER A 20 8.13 -18.83 -7.10
N LEU A 21 9.25 -18.29 -7.59
CA LEU A 21 10.01 -18.90 -8.70
C LEU A 21 10.60 -20.27 -8.31
N LEU A 22 11.12 -20.40 -7.09
CA LEU A 22 11.64 -21.67 -6.58
C LEU A 22 10.54 -22.74 -6.50
N PHE A 23 9.33 -22.37 -6.06
CA PHE A 23 8.19 -23.29 -6.03
C PHE A 23 7.76 -23.73 -7.43
N VAL A 24 7.76 -22.82 -8.41
CA VAL A 24 7.50 -23.17 -9.82
C VAL A 24 8.54 -24.14 -10.32
N ALA A 25 9.84 -23.86 -10.11
CA ALA A 25 10.94 -24.76 -10.53
C ALA A 25 10.86 -26.13 -9.86
N ALA A 26 10.58 -26.19 -8.56
CA ALA A 26 10.39 -27.45 -7.84
C ALA A 26 9.20 -28.26 -8.38
N GLY A 27 8.09 -27.59 -8.73
CA GLY A 27 6.93 -28.22 -9.36
C GLY A 27 7.27 -28.88 -10.70
N PHE A 28 8.09 -28.24 -11.52
CA PHE A 28 8.58 -28.83 -12.78
C PHE A 28 9.55 -29.99 -12.54
N TYR A 29 10.42 -29.90 -11.55
CA TYR A 29 11.39 -30.94 -11.23
C TYR A 29 10.75 -32.22 -10.67
N THR A 30 9.71 -32.09 -9.85
CA THR A 30 9.01 -33.24 -9.23
C THR A 30 8.07 -33.98 -10.19
N GLY A 31 7.96 -33.53 -11.43
CA GLY A 31 7.16 -34.16 -12.48
C GLY A 31 5.69 -33.71 -12.50
N ILE A 32 5.24 -33.35 -13.70
CA ILE A 32 3.89 -32.80 -13.95
C ILE A 32 2.86 -33.93 -14.16
N GLU A 33 3.10 -35.13 -13.61
CA GLU A 33 2.21 -36.27 -13.84
C GLU A 33 0.90 -36.21 -13.04
N LYS A 34 0.82 -35.35 -12.00
CA LYS A 34 -0.39 -35.25 -11.19
C LYS A 34 -1.14 -33.93 -11.45
N PRO A 35 -2.49 -33.98 -11.56
CA PRO A 35 -3.30 -32.76 -11.81
C PRO A 35 -3.08 -31.66 -10.76
N SER A 36 -2.77 -32.04 -9.52
CA SER A 36 -2.48 -31.09 -8.43
C SER A 36 -1.21 -30.27 -8.65
N SER A 37 -0.22 -30.81 -9.40
CA SER A 37 1.03 -30.10 -9.70
C SER A 37 0.81 -28.94 -10.65
N TYR A 38 -0.12 -29.05 -11.60
CA TYR A 38 -0.50 -27.95 -12.50
C TYR A 38 -1.15 -26.79 -11.76
N LEU A 39 -2.05 -27.09 -10.81
CA LEU A 39 -2.70 -26.05 -10.01
C LEU A 39 -1.67 -25.27 -9.18
N GLY A 40 -0.71 -25.97 -8.59
CA GLY A 40 0.40 -25.35 -7.89
C GLY A 40 1.26 -24.47 -8.79
N ALA A 41 1.66 -24.98 -9.96
CA ALA A 41 2.48 -24.24 -10.91
C ALA A 41 1.75 -22.98 -11.44
N ILE A 42 0.47 -23.06 -11.74
CA ILE A 42 -0.35 -21.92 -12.15
C ILE A 42 -0.45 -20.88 -11.02
N PHE A 43 -0.75 -21.31 -9.80
CA PHE A 43 -0.87 -20.42 -8.64
C PHE A 43 0.44 -19.67 -8.36
N PHE A 44 1.56 -20.41 -8.25
CA PHE A 44 2.86 -19.78 -8.00
C PHE A 44 3.37 -18.97 -9.20
N GLY A 45 3.03 -19.36 -10.43
CA GLY A 45 3.31 -18.60 -11.64
C GLY A 45 2.58 -17.25 -11.64
N LEU A 46 1.31 -17.21 -11.22
CA LEU A 46 0.56 -15.97 -11.02
C LEU A 46 1.17 -15.10 -9.91
N CYS A 47 1.54 -15.70 -8.79
CA CYS A 47 2.21 -14.98 -7.69
C CYS A 47 3.53 -14.37 -8.16
N PHE A 48 4.33 -15.11 -8.94
CA PHE A 48 5.57 -14.62 -9.54
C PHE A 48 5.29 -13.43 -10.46
N LEU A 49 4.31 -13.54 -11.36
CA LEU A 49 3.96 -12.48 -12.29
C LEU A 49 3.54 -11.20 -11.57
N ILE A 50 2.68 -11.31 -10.55
CA ILE A 50 2.24 -10.17 -9.73
C ILE A 50 3.43 -9.56 -9.00
N GLY A 51 4.29 -10.38 -8.38
CA GLY A 51 5.50 -9.93 -7.70
C GLY A 51 6.46 -9.21 -8.66
N PHE A 52 6.66 -9.75 -9.84
CA PHE A 52 7.49 -9.15 -10.88
C PHE A 52 6.95 -7.79 -11.33
N VAL A 53 5.64 -7.68 -11.57
CA VAL A 53 4.99 -6.40 -11.93
C VAL A 53 5.15 -5.37 -10.82
N GLN A 54 5.08 -5.76 -9.56
CA GLN A 54 5.27 -4.85 -8.43
C GLN A 54 6.73 -4.39 -8.25
N LEU A 55 7.71 -5.15 -8.75
CA LEU A 55 9.12 -4.75 -8.76
C LEU A 55 9.44 -3.67 -9.80
N LEU A 56 8.57 -3.47 -10.79
CA LEU A 56 8.78 -2.45 -11.80
C LEU A 56 8.85 -1.05 -11.17
N PRO A 57 9.76 -0.19 -11.65
CA PRO A 57 9.82 1.20 -11.21
C PRO A 57 8.47 1.86 -11.50
N GLN A 58 7.95 2.62 -10.52
CA GLN A 58 6.66 3.32 -10.59
C GLN A 58 5.40 2.46 -10.30
N ALA A 59 5.51 1.14 -10.05
CA ALA A 59 4.36 0.31 -9.69
C ALA A 59 3.78 0.70 -8.31
N SER A 60 4.64 1.15 -7.39
CA SER A 60 4.22 1.58 -6.04
C SER A 60 5.11 2.71 -5.54
N TYR A 61 4.49 3.86 -5.26
CA TYR A 61 5.15 5.02 -4.66
C TYR A 61 4.14 5.91 -3.91
N LEU A 62 4.65 6.72 -2.99
CA LEU A 62 3.91 7.78 -2.30
C LEU A 62 4.57 9.12 -2.64
N LYS A 63 3.84 10.00 -3.30
CA LYS A 63 4.24 11.37 -3.60
C LYS A 63 3.48 12.33 -2.69
N ILE A 64 4.21 13.16 -1.97
CA ILE A 64 3.65 14.17 -1.08
C ILE A 64 3.82 15.54 -1.72
N THR A 65 2.74 16.30 -1.76
CA THR A 65 2.66 17.66 -2.30
C THR A 65 2.07 18.62 -1.28
N ASP A 66 2.12 19.90 -1.55
CA ASP A 66 1.53 20.90 -0.67
C ASP A 66 0.01 20.81 -0.57
N GLU A 67 -0.67 20.35 -1.63
CA GLU A 67 -2.13 20.23 -1.72
C GLU A 67 -2.66 18.90 -1.16
N GLY A 68 -1.83 17.85 -1.11
CA GLY A 68 -2.25 16.53 -0.71
C GLY A 68 -1.17 15.48 -0.92
N PHE A 69 -1.56 14.23 -0.95
CA PHE A 69 -0.67 13.13 -1.29
C PHE A 69 -1.27 12.25 -2.38
N THR A 70 -0.40 11.70 -3.21
CA THR A 70 -0.75 10.73 -4.25
C THR A 70 -0.02 9.43 -3.97
N PHE A 71 -0.77 8.37 -3.73
CA PHE A 71 -0.18 7.05 -3.66
C PHE A 71 -0.53 6.23 -4.91
N CYS A 72 0.44 5.49 -5.37
CA CYS A 72 0.30 4.56 -6.48
C CYS A 72 0.42 3.13 -5.98
N SER A 73 -0.51 2.27 -6.36
CA SER A 73 -0.47 0.83 -6.12
C SER A 73 -0.88 0.10 -7.39
N LEU A 74 -0.03 -0.79 -7.89
CA LEU A 74 -0.23 -1.52 -9.15
C LEU A 74 -0.63 -0.58 -10.31
N PHE A 75 0.12 0.52 -10.48
CA PHE A 75 -0.08 1.57 -11.48
C PHE A 75 -1.38 2.39 -11.31
N ARG A 76 -2.22 2.08 -10.33
CA ARG A 76 -3.40 2.88 -10.01
C ARG A 76 -3.03 4.02 -9.07
N LYS A 77 -3.17 5.24 -9.55
CA LYS A 77 -2.90 6.47 -8.80
C LYS A 77 -4.15 6.91 -8.07
N THR A 78 -4.01 7.25 -6.80
CA THR A 78 -5.07 7.84 -5.99
C THR A 78 -4.52 9.08 -5.31
N THR A 79 -5.13 10.23 -5.59
CA THR A 79 -4.74 11.51 -4.98
C THR A 79 -5.77 11.89 -3.93
N VAL A 80 -5.30 12.26 -2.75
CA VAL A 80 -6.14 12.66 -1.61
C VAL A 80 -5.65 14.02 -1.11
N PRO A 81 -6.49 15.07 -1.15
CA PRO A 81 -6.14 16.38 -0.60
C PRO A 81 -6.12 16.34 0.94
N TRP A 82 -5.26 17.17 1.53
CA TRP A 82 -5.10 17.27 2.98
C TRP A 82 -6.39 17.66 3.71
N GLU A 83 -7.20 18.52 3.11
CA GLU A 83 -8.48 18.99 3.65
C GLU A 83 -9.47 17.86 3.97
N LYS A 84 -9.35 16.75 3.24
CA LYS A 84 -10.24 15.59 3.38
C LYS A 84 -9.76 14.58 4.42
N ILE A 85 -8.64 14.83 5.07
CA ILE A 85 -8.04 13.92 6.06
C ILE A 85 -8.25 14.45 7.47
N GLN A 86 -8.71 13.58 8.35
CA GLN A 86 -8.85 13.91 9.77
C GLN A 86 -7.53 13.70 10.51
N LYS A 87 -6.97 12.49 10.43
CA LYS A 87 -5.74 12.08 11.12
C LYS A 87 -5.18 10.80 10.53
N PHE A 88 -3.87 10.66 10.57
CA PHE A 88 -3.18 9.37 10.32
C PHE A 88 -2.91 8.65 11.64
N SER A 89 -3.06 7.33 11.63
CA SER A 89 -2.77 6.47 12.77
C SER A 89 -2.03 5.23 12.29
N HIS A 90 -1.15 4.71 13.13
CA HIS A 90 -0.60 3.41 12.89
C HIS A 90 -1.56 2.34 13.43
N ILE A 91 -1.76 1.29 12.67
CA ILE A 91 -2.63 0.17 13.05
C ILE A 91 -1.92 -1.16 12.82
N ARG A 92 -2.37 -2.16 13.56
CA ARG A 92 -1.93 -3.54 13.40
C ARG A 92 -3.11 -4.40 12.99
N VAL A 93 -3.02 -5.01 11.83
CA VAL A 93 -4.02 -5.97 11.34
C VAL A 93 -3.34 -7.34 11.21
N GLY A 94 -3.63 -8.23 12.14
CA GLY A 94 -2.92 -9.50 12.27
C GLY A 94 -1.42 -9.30 12.55
N LEU A 95 -0.57 -9.80 11.67
CA LEU A 95 0.90 -9.66 11.74
C LEU A 95 1.43 -8.42 11.02
N ASN A 96 0.60 -7.72 10.26
CA ASN A 96 1.01 -6.57 9.48
C ASN A 96 0.76 -5.27 10.24
N GLN A 97 1.75 -4.39 10.21
CA GLN A 97 1.61 -3.00 10.65
C GLN A 97 1.46 -2.10 9.43
N MET A 98 0.48 -1.23 9.46
CA MET A 98 0.20 -0.30 8.38
C MET A 98 -0.24 1.06 8.91
N THR A 99 -0.08 2.08 8.08
CA THR A 99 -0.58 3.42 8.37
C THR A 99 -1.94 3.60 7.74
N ALA A 100 -2.93 3.93 8.54
CA ALA A 100 -4.30 4.15 8.13
C ALA A 100 -4.74 5.58 8.43
N TRP A 101 -5.84 6.01 7.81
CA TRP A 101 -6.42 7.32 8.05
C TRP A 101 -7.94 7.29 8.01
N ASN A 102 -8.54 8.27 8.65
CA ASN A 102 -9.94 8.58 8.53
C ASN A 102 -10.12 9.84 7.69
N PHE A 103 -11.15 9.86 6.88
CA PHE A 103 -11.57 11.05 6.15
C PHE A 103 -12.34 11.99 7.09
N ALA A 104 -12.27 13.29 6.81
CA ALA A 104 -13.12 14.28 7.46
C ALA A 104 -14.59 13.97 7.17
N GLN A 105 -15.47 14.32 8.10
CA GLN A 105 -16.90 14.09 7.95
C GLN A 105 -17.44 14.72 6.67
N GLY A 106 -18.16 13.95 5.85
CA GLY A 106 -18.72 14.43 4.59
C GLY A 106 -17.74 14.55 3.42
N ALA A 107 -16.45 14.26 3.59
CA ALA A 107 -15.45 14.44 2.53
C ALA A 107 -15.67 13.50 1.32
N TYR A 108 -16.20 12.32 1.55
CA TYR A 108 -16.54 11.33 0.51
C TYR A 108 -17.79 10.55 0.90
N PRO A 109 -18.62 10.16 -0.08
CA PRO A 109 -19.77 9.29 0.17
C PRO A 109 -19.32 7.92 0.71
N GLU A 110 -20.14 7.33 1.55
CA GLU A 110 -19.90 5.97 2.02
C GLU A 110 -19.96 4.98 0.86
N SER A 111 -18.89 4.23 0.66
CA SER A 111 -18.85 3.14 -0.31
C SER A 111 -18.79 1.79 0.41
N LYS A 112 -19.27 0.72 -0.24
CA LYS A 112 -19.19 -0.65 0.31
C LYS A 112 -17.76 -1.03 0.72
N LEU A 113 -16.76 -0.63 -0.07
CA LEU A 113 -15.34 -0.89 0.23
C LEU A 113 -14.88 -0.14 1.49
N ARG A 114 -15.32 1.09 1.68
CA ARG A 114 -15.02 1.90 2.86
C ARG A 114 -15.66 1.30 4.12
N SER A 115 -16.91 0.86 4.02
CA SER A 115 -17.61 0.17 5.12
C SER A 115 -16.88 -1.12 5.53
N VAL A 116 -16.44 -1.92 4.57
CA VAL A 116 -15.65 -3.14 4.83
C VAL A 116 -14.30 -2.80 5.46
N SER A 117 -13.57 -1.81 4.96
CA SER A 117 -12.30 -1.36 5.53
C SER A 117 -12.49 -0.92 6.98
N LYS A 118 -13.51 -0.13 7.26
CA LYS A 118 -13.85 0.37 8.59
C LYS A 118 -14.25 -0.75 9.55
N SER A 119 -14.96 -1.77 9.07
CA SER A 119 -15.34 -2.94 9.86
C SER A 119 -14.13 -3.80 10.27
N ILE A 120 -13.11 -3.90 9.40
CA ILE A 120 -11.92 -4.74 9.64
C ILE A 120 -10.87 -4.01 10.46
N SER A 121 -10.61 -2.75 10.15
CA SER A 121 -9.48 -1.97 10.69
C SER A 121 -9.89 -0.81 11.60
N GLY A 122 -11.17 -0.43 11.61
CA GLY A 122 -11.67 0.76 12.30
C GLY A 122 -11.37 2.07 11.56
N TYR A 123 -10.74 2.01 10.37
CA TYR A 123 -10.32 3.16 9.58
C TYR A 123 -10.91 3.13 8.17
N ASP A 124 -11.06 4.31 7.58
CA ASP A 124 -11.66 4.46 6.25
C ASP A 124 -10.75 3.96 5.14
N ALA A 125 -9.44 4.14 5.30
CA ALA A 125 -8.44 3.69 4.34
C ALA A 125 -7.07 3.47 4.99
N ALA A 126 -6.20 2.70 4.33
CA ALA A 126 -4.83 2.45 4.74
C ALA A 126 -3.89 2.44 3.54
N PHE A 127 -2.61 2.76 3.78
CA PHE A 127 -1.60 2.61 2.73
C PHE A 127 -1.32 1.13 2.46
N PRO A 128 -1.15 0.76 1.19
CA PRO A 128 -0.83 -0.61 0.81
C PRO A 128 0.59 -1.04 1.22
N ASP A 129 1.46 -0.08 1.50
CA ASP A 129 2.86 -0.29 1.92
C ASP A 129 3.28 0.78 2.91
N THR A 130 4.34 0.51 3.67
CA THR A 130 4.97 1.47 4.59
C THR A 130 6.11 2.25 3.94
N TYR A 131 6.35 2.05 2.65
CA TYR A 131 7.35 2.76 1.84
C TYR A 131 8.76 2.77 2.45
N GLY A 132 9.16 1.62 3.02
CA GLY A 132 10.48 1.45 3.65
C GLY A 132 10.64 2.06 5.03
N MET A 133 9.59 2.64 5.60
CA MET A 133 9.55 3.17 6.96
C MET A 133 8.81 2.20 7.90
N LYS A 134 8.91 2.41 9.22
CA LYS A 134 7.97 1.79 10.16
C LYS A 134 6.61 2.46 10.03
N ALA A 135 5.52 1.71 10.21
CA ALA A 135 4.16 2.25 10.08
C ALA A 135 3.88 3.43 11.04
N GLU A 136 4.43 3.38 12.23
CA GLU A 136 4.38 4.45 13.22
C GLU A 136 5.09 5.72 12.72
N ALA A 137 6.34 5.57 12.26
CA ALA A 137 7.12 6.68 11.71
C ALA A 137 6.46 7.31 10.48
N LEU A 138 5.85 6.49 9.61
CA LEU A 138 5.10 7.00 8.48
C LEU A 138 3.85 7.77 8.92
N ALA A 139 3.12 7.30 9.95
CA ALA A 139 1.97 8.00 10.48
C ALA A 139 2.34 9.37 11.09
N GLU A 140 3.43 9.43 11.87
CA GLU A 140 3.97 10.69 12.42
C GLU A 140 4.40 11.65 11.31
N PHE A 141 5.11 11.14 10.32
CA PHE A 141 5.56 11.91 9.18
C PHE A 141 4.39 12.53 8.40
N MET A 142 3.34 11.73 8.11
CA MET A 142 2.15 12.22 7.43
C MET A 142 1.35 13.22 8.27
N ASN A 143 1.27 13.02 9.60
CA ASN A 143 0.62 13.98 10.50
C ASN A 143 1.37 15.32 10.57
N ALA A 144 2.70 15.31 10.49
CA ALA A 144 3.49 16.54 10.43
C ALA A 144 3.19 17.36 9.16
N TYR A 145 3.04 16.70 8.00
CA TYR A 145 2.62 17.38 6.77
C TYR A 145 1.17 17.88 6.84
N LEU A 146 0.27 17.11 7.42
CA LEU A 146 -1.12 17.50 7.64
C LEU A 146 -1.22 18.76 8.53
N ALA A 147 -0.43 18.82 9.61
CA ALA A 147 -0.38 20.00 10.50
C ALA A 147 0.10 21.25 9.73
N ARG A 148 1.21 21.13 8.99
CA ARG A 148 1.73 22.24 8.16
C ARG A 148 0.75 22.71 7.08
N SER A 149 -0.02 21.81 6.49
CA SER A 149 -1.06 22.15 5.52
C SER A 149 -2.18 22.96 6.16
N ARG A 150 -2.62 22.58 7.37
CA ARG A 150 -3.66 23.32 8.12
C ARG A 150 -3.21 24.72 8.56
N GLU A 151 -1.95 24.86 8.99
CA GLU A 151 -1.39 26.16 9.33
C GLU A 151 -1.40 27.12 8.12
N ARG A 152 -1.08 26.63 6.93
CA ARG A 152 -1.13 27.44 5.69
C ARG A 152 -2.55 27.89 5.35
N SER A 153 -3.53 27.00 5.46
CA SER A 153 -4.94 27.32 5.16
C SER A 153 -5.56 28.36 6.10
N ILE A 154 -4.95 28.62 7.26
CA ILE A 154 -5.40 29.63 8.21
C ILE A 154 -4.78 31.01 7.88
N CYS A 155 -3.66 31.03 7.17
CA CYS A 155 -2.94 32.26 6.82
C CYS A 155 -3.34 32.86 5.45
N GLU A 156 -4.17 32.18 4.66
CA GLU A 156 -4.79 32.68 3.43
C GLU A 156 -6.22 33.15 3.67
#